data_1e7199b477a847e90e9d9508ee170d82
#
_entry.id   1e7199b477a847e90e9d9508ee170d82
#
_cell.length_a   1.000
_cell.length_b   1.000
_cell.length_c   1.000
_cell.angle_alpha   90.00
_cell.angle_beta   90.00
_cell.angle_gamma   90.00
#
_symmetry.space_group_name_H-M   'P 1'
#
loop_
_entity.id
_entity.type
_entity.pdbx_description
1 polymer ?
#
loop_
_entity_poly.entity_id
_entity_poly.type
_entity_poly.pdbx_seq_one_letter_code
_entity_poly.pdbx_strand_id
1 'polypeptide(L)'
;MNKLLKQTLVCAGTLLLSMQVAAKPSSEAKEVRGIIDKVNTYWQTHNKPEVRSFWDNAAYHTGNMEAYFLTGNENYRAYSETWAIHNEWKGAKEKDKSKWKYSYGESDEYVLFGDYQVCFQTYIDLYTILPDNYKIARAREVMEYEMSTPNHDYWWWSDGLYMVMPVMTKLY
;
A
#
# COMPACT_ATOMS: atom_id res chain seq x y z
N MET A 1 19.03 1.41 -60.99
CA MET A 1 20.11 1.32 -60.00
C MET A 1 19.67 2.08 -58.74
N ASN A 2 19.14 1.33 -57.91
CA ASN A 2 19.14 1.17 -56.47
C ASN A 2 18.37 2.20 -55.61
N LYS A 3 17.02 2.00 -55.61
CA LYS A 3 16.19 2.51 -54.53
C LYS A 3 16.20 1.58 -53.26
N LEU A 4 16.80 0.40 -53.37
CA LEU A 4 16.86 -0.58 -52.26
C LEU A 4 18.00 -0.34 -51.25
N LEU A 5 18.99 0.50 -51.60
CA LEU A 5 20.16 0.72 -50.71
C LEU A 5 19.98 1.84 -49.69
N LYS A 6 18.87 2.63 -49.79
CA LYS A 6 18.60 3.73 -48.85
C LYS A 6 17.70 3.36 -47.70
N GLN A 7 17.03 2.21 -47.77
CA GLN A 7 16.14 1.77 -46.65
C GLN A 7 16.83 0.91 -45.59
N THR A 8 18.02 0.38 -45.87
CA THR A 8 18.76 -0.47 -44.95
C THR A 8 19.67 0.30 -43.98
N LEU A 9 19.84 1.61 -44.19
CA LEU A 9 20.71 2.41 -43.30
C LEU A 9 19.96 3.20 -42.22
N VAL A 10 18.61 3.16 -42.22
CA VAL A 10 17.80 3.90 -41.24
C VAL A 10 17.37 3.00 -40.07
N CYS A 11 17.44 1.67 -40.20
CA CYS A 11 17.07 0.74 -39.13
C CYS A 11 18.21 0.32 -38.21
N ALA A 12 19.44 0.76 -38.44
CA ALA A 12 20.59 0.41 -37.59
C ALA A 12 20.93 1.45 -36.52
N GLY A 13 20.16 2.54 -36.45
CA GLY A 13 20.48 3.70 -35.60
C GLY A 13 19.70 3.84 -34.30
N THR A 14 18.75 2.93 -33.95
CA THR A 14 17.85 3.13 -32.80
C THR A 14 17.81 1.96 -31.82
N LEU A 15 18.84 1.13 -31.77
CA LEU A 15 19.06 0.22 -30.66
C LEU A 15 20.25 0.68 -29.81
N LEU A 16 20.24 1.95 -29.42
CA LEU A 16 20.91 2.36 -28.19
C LEU A 16 20.01 1.86 -27.05
N LEU A 17 20.18 0.59 -26.66
CA LEU A 17 19.81 0.14 -25.33
C LEU A 17 20.45 1.13 -24.37
N SER A 18 19.64 1.98 -23.76
CA SER A 18 20.01 2.69 -22.55
C SER A 18 20.25 1.61 -21.49
N MET A 19 21.45 1.08 -21.41
CA MET A 19 21.94 0.41 -20.22
C MET A 19 21.91 1.50 -19.14
N GLN A 20 20.82 1.57 -18.41
CA GLN A 20 20.81 2.26 -17.13
C GLN A 20 21.81 1.53 -16.27
N VAL A 21 23.04 2.03 -16.23
CA VAL A 21 24.04 1.61 -15.26
C VAL A 21 23.44 2.03 -13.92
N ALA A 22 22.82 1.07 -13.21
CA ALA A 22 22.35 1.31 -11.87
C ALA A 22 23.57 1.77 -11.05
N ALA A 23 23.60 3.05 -10.70
CA ALA A 23 24.67 3.62 -9.89
C ALA A 23 24.78 2.80 -8.60
N LYS A 24 26.00 2.45 -8.20
CA LYS A 24 26.19 1.75 -6.92
C LYS A 24 25.62 2.62 -5.80
N PRO A 25 24.78 2.06 -4.90
CA PRO A 25 24.24 2.80 -3.77
C PRO A 25 25.35 3.49 -2.98
N SER A 26 25.15 4.74 -2.58
CA SER A 26 26.07 5.46 -1.70
C SER A 26 26.28 4.71 -0.38
N SER A 27 27.33 5.05 0.38
CA SER A 27 27.54 4.50 1.73
C SER A 27 26.36 4.80 2.65
N GLU A 28 25.80 6.00 2.56
CA GLU A 28 24.62 6.44 3.29
C GLU A 28 23.36 5.60 2.94
N ALA A 29 23.12 5.36 1.65
CA ALA A 29 22.00 4.52 1.23
C ALA A 29 22.11 3.07 1.75
N LYS A 30 23.33 2.54 1.85
CA LYS A 30 23.57 1.22 2.45
C LYS A 30 23.33 1.21 3.95
N GLU A 31 23.73 2.26 4.64
CA GLU A 31 23.52 2.42 6.07
C GLU A 31 22.01 2.49 6.38
N VAL A 32 21.27 3.33 5.66
CA VAL A 32 19.81 3.44 5.79
C VAL A 32 19.11 2.10 5.55
N ARG A 33 19.47 1.38 4.50
CA ARG A 33 18.95 0.02 4.25
C ARG A 33 19.25 -0.93 5.39
N GLY A 34 20.47 -0.89 5.94
CA GLY A 34 20.85 -1.69 7.09
C GLY A 34 20.04 -1.39 8.36
N ILE A 35 19.63 -0.14 8.56
CA ILE A 35 18.74 0.26 9.66
C ILE A 35 17.32 -0.29 9.41
N ILE A 36 16.78 -0.13 8.20
CA ILE A 36 15.48 -0.68 7.80
C ILE A 36 15.43 -2.20 8.06
N ASP A 37 16.45 -2.93 7.63
CA ASP A 37 16.53 -4.39 7.83
C ASP A 37 16.55 -4.78 9.31
N LYS A 38 17.28 -4.04 10.14
CA LYS A 38 17.33 -4.27 11.60
C LYS A 38 15.97 -4.05 12.25
N VAL A 39 15.30 -2.94 11.92
CA VAL A 39 13.99 -2.59 12.47
C VAL A 39 12.94 -3.64 12.06
N ASN A 40 12.87 -4.00 10.78
CA ASN A 40 11.90 -4.98 10.30
C ASN A 40 12.19 -6.38 10.85
N THR A 41 13.46 -6.81 10.90
CA THR A 41 13.82 -8.09 11.49
C THR A 41 13.42 -8.14 12.97
N TYR A 42 13.71 -7.09 13.72
CA TYR A 42 13.31 -7.00 15.13
C TYR A 42 11.80 -7.11 15.28
N TRP A 43 11.03 -6.30 14.53
CA TRP A 43 9.56 -6.33 14.60
C TRP A 43 9.01 -7.71 14.25
N GLN A 44 9.38 -8.27 13.12
CA GLN A 44 8.84 -9.54 12.61
C GLN A 44 9.23 -10.76 13.44
N THR A 45 10.33 -10.69 14.18
CA THR A 45 10.71 -11.76 15.11
C THR A 45 9.99 -11.70 16.46
N HIS A 46 9.46 -10.53 16.84
CA HIS A 46 8.80 -10.33 18.14
C HIS A 46 7.27 -10.21 18.04
N ASN A 47 6.74 -10.02 16.83
CA ASN A 47 5.32 -9.86 16.59
C ASN A 47 4.85 -10.87 15.54
N LYS A 48 3.62 -11.36 15.69
CA LYS A 48 2.97 -12.18 14.67
C LYS A 48 2.19 -11.30 13.71
N PRO A 49 2.08 -11.66 12.42
CA PRO A 49 1.26 -10.91 11.48
C PRO A 49 -0.25 -11.09 11.69
N GLU A 50 -0.69 -12.15 12.40
CA GLU A 50 -2.10 -12.43 12.63
C GLU A 50 -2.68 -11.58 13.77
N VAL A 51 -2.67 -10.26 13.59
CA VAL A 51 -3.24 -9.26 14.50
C VAL A 51 -4.28 -8.41 13.78
N ARG A 52 -5.10 -7.68 14.55
CA ARG A 52 -6.17 -6.82 14.01
C ARG A 52 -5.66 -5.74 13.05
N SER A 53 -6.53 -5.31 12.13
CA SER A 53 -6.26 -4.27 11.13
C SER A 53 -6.50 -2.84 11.63
N PHE A 54 -6.25 -2.56 12.91
CA PHE A 54 -6.39 -1.24 13.50
C PHE A 54 -5.11 -0.43 13.32
N TRP A 55 -5.17 0.88 13.51
CA TRP A 55 -4.08 1.83 13.20
C TRP A 55 -2.73 1.44 13.79
N ASP A 56 -2.71 0.92 15.00
CA ASP A 56 -1.50 0.53 15.75
C ASP A 56 -0.66 -0.51 14.99
N ASN A 57 -1.31 -1.46 14.32
CA ASN A 57 -0.64 -2.45 13.47
C ASN A 57 -0.53 -1.98 12.01
N ALA A 58 -1.58 -1.33 11.49
CA ALA A 58 -1.61 -0.91 10.09
C ALA A 58 -0.51 0.10 9.75
N ALA A 59 -0.15 1.00 10.68
CA ALA A 59 0.96 1.94 10.51
C ALA A 59 2.30 1.23 10.30
N TYR A 60 2.55 0.10 10.99
CA TYR A 60 3.72 -0.71 10.72
C TYR A 60 3.69 -1.29 9.30
N HIS A 61 2.56 -1.85 8.87
CA HIS A 61 2.44 -2.48 7.56
C HIS A 61 2.57 -1.50 6.39
N THR A 62 2.12 -0.25 6.53
CA THR A 62 2.40 0.80 5.54
C THR A 62 3.91 1.04 5.40
N GLY A 63 4.62 1.23 6.50
CA GLY A 63 6.07 1.39 6.48
C GLY A 63 6.81 0.15 5.97
N ASN A 64 6.31 -1.05 6.27
CA ASN A 64 6.89 -2.31 5.79
C ASN A 64 6.72 -2.48 4.26
N MET A 65 5.62 -2.02 3.68
CA MET A 65 5.46 -2.00 2.21
C MET A 65 6.41 -1.00 1.54
N GLU A 66 6.60 0.19 2.12
CA GLU A 66 7.62 1.14 1.63
C GLU A 66 9.04 0.54 1.69
N ALA A 67 9.35 -0.19 2.77
CA ALA A 67 10.60 -0.92 2.89
C ALA A 67 10.73 -2.01 1.82
N TYR A 68 9.65 -2.72 1.49
CA TYR A 68 9.62 -3.68 0.38
C TYR A 68 9.92 -3.00 -0.96
N PHE A 69 9.22 -1.91 -1.29
CA PHE A 69 9.44 -1.19 -2.55
C PHE A 69 10.87 -0.65 -2.68
N LEU A 70 11.47 -0.23 -1.57
CA LEU A 70 12.85 0.26 -1.55
C LEU A 70 13.90 -0.86 -1.68
N THR A 71 13.66 -2.02 -1.06
CA THR A 71 14.68 -3.07 -0.89
C THR A 71 14.48 -4.28 -1.81
N GLY A 72 13.25 -4.56 -2.23
CA GLY A 72 12.86 -5.79 -2.92
C GLY A 72 12.86 -7.02 -2.01
N ASN A 73 12.86 -6.84 -0.67
CA ASN A 73 12.87 -7.97 0.26
C ASN A 73 11.48 -8.61 0.36
N GLU A 74 11.31 -9.76 -0.26
CA GLU A 74 10.04 -10.50 -0.33
C GLU A 74 9.48 -10.90 1.05
N ASN A 75 10.32 -11.03 2.08
CA ASN A 75 9.83 -11.32 3.43
C ASN A 75 8.94 -10.18 3.96
N TYR A 76 9.24 -8.93 3.62
CA TYR A 76 8.44 -7.79 4.04
C TYR A 76 7.05 -7.83 3.40
N ARG A 77 6.99 -8.07 2.09
CA ARG A 77 5.73 -8.24 1.36
C ARG A 77 4.91 -9.41 1.92
N ALA A 78 5.53 -10.58 2.06
CA ALA A 78 4.86 -11.79 2.53
C ALA A 78 4.30 -11.62 3.96
N TYR A 79 5.01 -10.92 4.84
CA TYR A 79 4.56 -10.62 6.19
C TYR A 79 3.30 -9.73 6.17
N SER A 80 3.30 -8.66 5.36
CA SER A 80 2.12 -7.79 5.22
C SER A 80 0.96 -8.49 4.51
N GLU A 81 1.22 -9.38 3.55
CA GLU A 81 0.18 -10.16 2.88
C GLU A 81 -0.49 -11.16 3.83
N THR A 82 0.28 -11.81 4.72
CA THR A 82 -0.26 -12.69 5.77
C THR A 82 -1.22 -11.91 6.70
N TRP A 83 -0.82 -10.71 7.10
CA TRP A 83 -1.69 -9.83 7.90
C TRP A 83 -2.96 -9.42 7.15
N ALA A 84 -2.86 -9.07 5.87
CA ALA A 84 -4.00 -8.69 5.05
C ALA A 84 -4.99 -9.86 4.87
N ILE A 85 -4.49 -11.07 4.63
CA ILE A 85 -5.29 -12.30 4.53
C ILE A 85 -6.00 -12.60 5.86
N HIS A 86 -5.30 -12.52 6.99
CA HIS A 86 -5.88 -12.71 8.33
C HIS A 86 -7.06 -11.77 8.59
N ASN A 87 -6.95 -10.52 8.13
CA ASN A 87 -7.99 -9.50 8.26
C ASN A 87 -9.03 -9.53 7.14
N GLU A 88 -8.98 -10.52 6.24
CA GLU A 88 -9.92 -10.64 5.12
C GLU A 88 -9.95 -9.39 4.22
N TRP A 89 -8.83 -8.65 4.15
CA TRP A 89 -8.71 -7.39 3.39
C TRP A 89 -9.69 -6.30 3.86
N LYS A 90 -10.02 -6.31 5.16
CA LYS A 90 -10.96 -5.38 5.78
C LYS A 90 -10.29 -4.65 6.95
N GLY A 91 -10.78 -3.43 7.22
CA GLY A 91 -10.64 -2.77 8.50
C GLY A 91 -11.68 -3.32 9.48
N ALA A 92 -12.62 -2.47 9.92
CA ALA A 92 -13.79 -2.92 10.64
C ALA A 92 -14.72 -3.78 9.75
N LYS A 93 -15.40 -4.79 10.35
CA LYS A 93 -16.04 -5.87 9.59
C LYS A 93 -17.57 -5.78 9.48
N GLU A 94 -18.23 -4.75 10.10
CA GLU A 94 -19.69 -4.59 10.01
C GLU A 94 -20.12 -4.45 8.54
N LYS A 95 -21.13 -5.23 8.14
CA LYS A 95 -21.67 -5.27 6.77
C LYS A 95 -22.89 -4.38 6.60
N ASP A 96 -23.64 -4.16 7.66
CA ASP A 96 -24.84 -3.33 7.63
C ASP A 96 -24.46 -1.86 7.67
N LYS A 97 -24.58 -1.18 6.54
CA LYS A 97 -24.23 0.23 6.38
C LYS A 97 -24.99 1.18 7.31
N SER A 98 -26.18 0.79 7.76
CA SER A 98 -26.97 1.58 8.71
C SER A 98 -26.35 1.65 10.12
N LYS A 99 -25.41 0.75 10.42
CA LYS A 99 -24.66 0.70 11.68
C LYS A 99 -23.28 1.34 11.60
N TRP A 100 -22.83 1.76 10.44
CA TRP A 100 -21.49 2.30 10.26
C TRP A 100 -21.31 3.61 11.02
N LYS A 101 -20.23 3.68 11.79
CA LYS A 101 -19.86 4.81 12.66
C LYS A 101 -18.50 5.36 12.27
N TYR A 102 -18.28 6.66 12.52
CA TYR A 102 -17.01 7.37 12.25
C TYR A 102 -16.45 8.11 13.48
N SER A 103 -17.19 8.17 14.57
CA SER A 103 -16.67 8.66 15.85
C SER A 103 -15.65 7.68 16.45
N TYR A 104 -14.96 8.08 17.51
CA TYR A 104 -13.99 7.22 18.18
C TYR A 104 -14.62 5.91 18.69
N GLY A 105 -13.99 4.78 18.39
CA GLY A 105 -14.36 3.46 18.88
C GLY A 105 -13.60 2.32 18.21
N GLU A 106 -13.54 1.16 18.88
CA GLU A 106 -12.71 0.03 18.47
C GLU A 106 -13.52 -1.23 18.09
N SER A 107 -14.85 -1.14 17.98
CA SER A 107 -15.67 -2.27 17.51
C SER A 107 -15.84 -2.27 15.99
N ASP A 108 -16.31 -3.40 15.44
CA ASP A 108 -16.49 -3.60 14.00
C ASP A 108 -17.49 -2.62 13.34
N GLU A 109 -18.29 -1.89 14.10
CA GLU A 109 -19.21 -0.87 13.59
C GLU A 109 -18.49 0.41 13.12
N TYR A 110 -17.25 0.66 13.55
CA TYR A 110 -16.50 1.87 13.25
C TYR A 110 -15.82 1.84 11.88
N VAL A 111 -16.56 1.41 10.88
CA VAL A 111 -16.10 1.24 9.49
C VAL A 111 -15.61 2.54 8.87
N LEU A 112 -16.24 3.66 9.23
CA LEU A 112 -15.94 5.00 8.69
C LEU A 112 -14.91 5.76 9.53
N PHE A 113 -14.29 5.10 10.51
CA PHE A 113 -13.27 5.70 11.35
C PHE A 113 -11.87 5.48 10.74
N GLY A 114 -11.09 6.55 10.59
CA GLY A 114 -9.79 6.53 9.94
C GLY A 114 -8.82 5.47 10.45
N ASP A 115 -8.90 5.15 11.75
CA ASP A 115 -8.10 4.12 12.41
C ASP A 115 -8.32 2.71 11.83
N TYR A 116 -9.50 2.44 11.27
CA TYR A 116 -9.80 1.22 10.54
C TYR A 116 -9.58 1.34 9.03
N GLN A 117 -9.33 2.55 8.51
CA GLN A 117 -9.15 2.78 7.07
C GLN A 117 -7.68 2.78 6.65
N VAL A 118 -6.77 3.08 7.56
CA VAL A 118 -5.33 3.13 7.27
C VAL A 118 -4.79 1.81 6.70
N CYS A 119 -5.35 0.67 7.08
CA CYS A 119 -4.99 -0.65 6.56
C CYS A 119 -5.18 -0.77 5.04
N PHE A 120 -6.10 0.00 4.47
CA PHE A 120 -6.36 -0.01 3.03
C PHE A 120 -5.17 0.45 2.20
N GLN A 121 -4.28 1.29 2.75
CA GLN A 121 -3.04 1.66 2.08
C GLN A 121 -2.22 0.41 1.72
N THR A 122 -1.97 -0.45 2.72
CA THR A 122 -1.24 -1.71 2.53
C THR A 122 -1.96 -2.66 1.56
N TYR A 123 -3.29 -2.74 1.64
CA TYR A 123 -4.07 -3.63 0.76
C TYR A 123 -4.01 -3.18 -0.70
N ILE A 124 -4.03 -1.87 -0.96
CA ILE A 124 -3.87 -1.32 -2.30
C ILE A 124 -2.44 -1.56 -2.82
N ASP A 125 -1.42 -1.38 -1.99
CA ASP A 125 -0.04 -1.68 -2.37
C ASP A 125 0.13 -3.16 -2.77
N LEU A 126 -0.43 -4.08 -2.00
CA LEU A 126 -0.44 -5.52 -2.34
C LEU A 126 -1.28 -5.83 -3.58
N TYR A 127 -2.35 -5.07 -3.85
CA TYR A 127 -3.10 -5.16 -5.09
C TYR A 127 -2.26 -4.71 -6.29
N THR A 128 -1.47 -3.65 -6.19
CA THR A 128 -0.64 -3.18 -7.31
C THR A 128 0.44 -4.18 -7.73
N ILE A 129 0.90 -5.02 -6.79
CA ILE A 129 1.90 -6.07 -7.05
C ILE A 129 1.24 -7.28 -7.73
N LEU A 130 0.12 -7.75 -7.20
CA LEU A 130 -0.65 -8.87 -7.75
C LEU A 130 -2.14 -8.52 -7.71
N PRO A 131 -2.68 -7.99 -8.83
CA PRO A 131 -4.06 -7.52 -8.89
C PRO A 131 -5.08 -8.64 -8.67
N ASP A 132 -5.93 -8.45 -7.65
CA ASP A 132 -7.15 -9.19 -7.46
C ASP A 132 -8.17 -8.26 -6.78
N ASN A 133 -9.32 -8.06 -7.42
CA ASN A 133 -10.30 -7.04 -7.00
C ASN A 133 -10.81 -7.22 -5.57
N TYR A 134 -10.82 -8.45 -5.03
CA TYR A 134 -11.26 -8.67 -3.65
C TYR A 134 -10.35 -7.98 -2.63
N LYS A 135 -9.06 -7.76 -2.95
CA LYS A 135 -8.10 -7.09 -2.05
C LYS A 135 -8.47 -5.64 -1.75
N ILE A 136 -9.12 -4.97 -2.69
CA ILE A 136 -9.49 -3.55 -2.57
C ILE A 136 -11.00 -3.33 -2.53
N ALA A 137 -11.80 -4.39 -2.56
CA ALA A 137 -13.26 -4.28 -2.61
C ALA A 137 -13.82 -3.52 -1.40
N ARG A 138 -13.31 -3.80 -0.20
CA ARG A 138 -13.76 -3.11 1.02
C ARG A 138 -13.30 -1.65 1.05
N ALA A 139 -12.08 -1.36 0.63
CA ALA A 139 -11.58 0.01 0.54
C ALA A 139 -12.44 0.85 -0.39
N ARG A 140 -12.77 0.34 -1.59
CA ARG A 140 -13.68 1.00 -2.53
C ARG A 140 -15.05 1.22 -1.94
N GLU A 141 -15.65 0.18 -1.37
CA GLU A 141 -16.98 0.26 -0.76
C GLU A 141 -17.08 1.37 0.30
N VAL A 142 -16.06 1.49 1.15
CA VAL A 142 -16.03 2.48 2.23
C VAL A 142 -15.84 3.88 1.65
N MET A 143 -14.87 4.10 0.76
CA MET A 143 -14.64 5.41 0.15
C MET A 143 -15.84 5.88 -0.69
N GLU A 144 -16.44 5.01 -1.49
CA GLU A 144 -17.66 5.32 -2.27
C GLU A 144 -18.82 5.69 -1.36
N TYR A 145 -19.00 5.00 -0.24
CA TYR A 145 -20.03 5.32 0.73
C TYR A 145 -19.81 6.71 1.33
N GLU A 146 -18.62 7.03 1.81
CA GLU A 146 -18.29 8.34 2.40
C GLU A 146 -18.51 9.48 1.40
N MET A 147 -18.10 9.30 0.14
CA MET A 147 -18.34 10.27 -0.92
C MET A 147 -19.83 10.44 -1.28
N SER A 148 -20.67 9.43 -1.03
CA SER A 148 -22.10 9.47 -1.33
C SER A 148 -22.95 10.16 -0.28
N THR A 149 -22.39 10.48 0.89
CA THR A 149 -23.09 11.12 2.00
C THR A 149 -22.86 12.63 2.03
N PRO A 150 -23.74 13.40 2.67
CA PRO A 150 -23.53 14.84 2.84
C PRO A 150 -22.54 15.19 3.97
N ASN A 151 -22.02 14.23 4.70
CA ASN A 151 -21.09 14.48 5.80
C ASN A 151 -19.72 14.90 5.28
N HIS A 152 -19.08 15.85 5.98
CA HIS A 152 -17.79 16.42 5.61
C HIS A 152 -16.75 16.34 6.74
N ASP A 153 -17.06 15.60 7.81
CA ASP A 153 -16.29 15.54 9.05
C ASP A 153 -15.83 14.12 9.42
N TYR A 154 -15.79 13.20 8.46
CA TYR A 154 -15.35 11.83 8.71
C TYR A 154 -13.94 11.76 9.28
N TRP A 155 -13.04 12.64 8.85
CA TRP A 155 -11.62 12.65 9.22
C TRP A 155 -11.28 13.92 10.01
N TRP A 156 -11.98 14.13 11.11
CA TRP A 156 -11.86 15.30 11.98
C TRP A 156 -10.57 15.35 12.82
N TRP A 157 -9.78 14.26 12.82
CA TRP A 157 -8.44 14.22 13.39
C TRP A 157 -7.39 14.68 12.37
N SER A 158 -6.31 15.33 12.83
CA SER A 158 -5.21 15.74 11.95
C SER A 158 -4.48 14.57 11.28
N ASP A 159 -4.41 13.43 11.94
CA ASP A 159 -3.83 12.18 11.43
C ASP A 159 -4.71 11.46 10.38
N GLY A 160 -5.97 11.85 10.25
CA GLY A 160 -6.81 11.44 9.12
C GLY A 160 -6.20 11.75 7.76
N LEU A 161 -5.37 12.81 7.68
CA LEU A 161 -4.59 13.12 6.48
C LEU A 161 -3.60 12.00 6.13
N TYR A 162 -2.93 11.43 7.11
CA TYR A 162 -2.03 10.28 6.92
C TYR A 162 -2.81 8.99 6.68
N MET A 163 -3.88 8.76 7.41
CA MET A 163 -4.60 7.50 7.40
C MET A 163 -5.38 7.29 6.11
N VAL A 164 -6.07 8.32 5.61
CA VAL A 164 -7.09 8.18 4.55
C VAL A 164 -6.72 8.85 3.23
N MET A 165 -6.05 10.00 3.22
CA MET A 165 -5.69 10.66 1.97
C MET A 165 -4.87 9.75 1.03
N PRO A 166 -3.87 8.96 1.51
CA PRO A 166 -3.18 8.01 0.66
C PRO A 166 -4.08 6.90 0.10
N VAL A 167 -5.12 6.48 0.84
CA VAL A 167 -6.10 5.49 0.33
C VAL A 167 -6.82 6.06 -0.89
N MET A 168 -7.32 7.27 -0.79
CA MET A 168 -8.01 7.94 -1.90
C MET A 168 -7.11 8.10 -3.11
N THR A 169 -5.88 8.61 -2.92
CA THR A 169 -4.95 8.86 -4.03
C THR A 169 -4.45 7.57 -4.70
N LYS A 170 -4.37 6.46 -3.96
CA LYS A 170 -3.97 5.16 -4.50
C LYS A 170 -5.11 4.44 -5.22
N LEU A 171 -6.38 4.74 -4.92
CA LEU A 171 -7.55 4.13 -5.57
C LEU A 171 -7.87 4.77 -6.92
N TYR A 172 -7.42 6.00 -7.16
CA TYR A 172 -7.66 6.80 -8.37
C TYR A 172 -6.37 7.05 -9.16
#